data_150285c6aeddc31fc6ef6fca9ef5de8e
#
_entry.id   150285c6aeddc31fc6ef6fca9ef5de8e
#
_cell.length_a   1.000
_cell.length_b   1.000
_cell.length_c   1.000
_cell.angle_alpha   90.00
_cell.angle_beta   90.00
_cell.angle_gamma   90.00
#
_symmetry.space_group_name_H-M   'P 1'
#
loop_
_entity.id
_entity.type
_entity.pdbx_description
1 polymer ?
#
loop_
_entity_poly.entity_id
_entity_poly.type
_entity_poly.pdbx_seq_one_letter_code
_entity_poly.pdbx_strand_id
1 'polypeptide(L)'
;MMQTIKLISVSDIQLFRAISDNVPDSRLDPYIIEAQELDLYELLGKDLYLKLFTEVSPPTFPATYFYPELKNEYAGFLCYSAYARLLSQNQTTVTAYGVVSKKTDFSDLVPEPTLQRTIQAARGSAQEYAKRLIDFLNDNSETYPEWLGSCNYRGRINKTGTAYLGSVRGNRSIFNRNNF
;
A
#
# COMPACT_ATOMS: atom_id res chain seq x y z
N MET A 1 1.72 -17.59 -18.76
CA MET A 1 1.60 -16.21 -18.29
C MET A 1 0.89 -16.29 -16.94
N MET A 2 1.54 -15.96 -15.84
CA MET A 2 0.85 -15.79 -14.57
C MET A 2 -0.05 -14.55 -14.71
N GLN A 3 -1.37 -14.74 -14.66
CA GLN A 3 -2.29 -13.63 -14.49
C GLN A 3 -2.10 -13.09 -13.07
N THR A 4 -1.48 -11.94 -12.95
CA THR A 4 -1.36 -11.26 -11.65
C THR A 4 -2.74 -10.75 -11.28
N ILE A 5 -3.27 -11.25 -10.18
CA ILE A 5 -4.57 -10.84 -9.66
C ILE A 5 -4.46 -9.39 -9.18
N LYS A 6 -5.33 -8.53 -9.70
CA LYS A 6 -5.41 -7.12 -9.27
C LYS A 6 -6.41 -6.97 -8.15
N LEU A 7 -6.02 -6.34 -7.06
CA LEU A 7 -6.87 -6.07 -5.89
C LEU A 7 -7.80 -4.87 -6.11
N ILE A 8 -7.42 -3.95 -7.00
CA ILE A 8 -8.22 -2.81 -7.44
C ILE A 8 -8.30 -2.76 -8.96
N SER A 9 -9.32 -2.10 -9.47
CA SER A 9 -9.52 -1.83 -10.89
C SER A 9 -9.17 -0.37 -11.24
N VAL A 10 -9.11 -0.07 -12.52
CA VAL A 10 -8.98 1.31 -13.01
C VAL A 10 -10.18 2.15 -12.60
N SER A 11 -11.38 1.57 -12.60
CA SER A 11 -12.60 2.24 -12.13
C SER A 11 -12.50 2.64 -10.65
N ASP A 12 -11.84 1.84 -9.80
CA ASP A 12 -11.62 2.21 -8.42
C ASP A 12 -10.72 3.48 -8.33
N ILE A 13 -9.69 3.58 -9.17
CA ILE A 13 -8.83 4.77 -9.20
C ILE A 13 -9.60 6.01 -9.66
N GLN A 14 -10.50 5.86 -10.65
CA GLN A 14 -11.34 6.95 -11.17
C GLN A 14 -12.29 7.52 -10.11
N LEU A 15 -12.73 6.72 -9.14
CA LEU A 15 -13.51 7.20 -7.99
C LEU A 15 -12.71 8.15 -7.08
N PHE A 16 -11.41 7.94 -6.97
CA PHE A 16 -10.54 8.75 -6.11
C PHE A 16 -9.87 9.91 -6.85
N ARG A 17 -9.68 9.77 -8.18
CA ARG A 17 -8.94 10.73 -9.00
C ARG A 17 -9.57 10.88 -10.38
N ALA A 18 -9.63 12.12 -10.84
CA ALA A 18 -10.07 12.42 -12.19
C ALA A 18 -9.02 11.92 -13.20
N ILE A 19 -9.23 10.72 -13.69
CA ILE A 19 -8.49 10.14 -14.82
C ILE A 19 -9.48 10.03 -15.97
N SER A 20 -9.05 10.44 -17.17
CA SER A 20 -9.90 10.36 -18.38
C SER A 20 -10.29 8.91 -18.65
N ASP A 21 -11.57 8.70 -19.00
CA ASP A 21 -12.11 7.40 -19.40
C ASP A 21 -11.43 6.83 -20.67
N ASN A 22 -10.77 7.69 -21.44
CA ASN A 22 -10.03 7.29 -22.62
C ASN A 22 -8.63 6.71 -22.32
N VAL A 23 -8.20 6.65 -21.07
CA VAL A 23 -6.94 5.99 -20.70
C VAL A 23 -7.16 4.50 -20.65
N PRO A 24 -6.49 3.70 -21.52
CA PRO A 24 -6.71 2.26 -21.54
C PRO A 24 -6.18 1.62 -20.24
N ASP A 25 -6.89 0.60 -19.74
CA ASP A 25 -6.55 -0.13 -18.52
C ASP A 25 -5.11 -0.66 -18.56
N SER A 26 -4.67 -1.16 -19.71
CA SER A 26 -3.32 -1.66 -19.92
C SER A 26 -2.20 -0.65 -19.59
N ARG A 27 -2.52 0.64 -19.55
CA ARG A 27 -1.59 1.68 -19.18
C ARG A 27 -1.49 1.89 -17.67
N LEU A 28 -2.56 1.60 -16.93
CA LEU A 28 -2.63 1.74 -15.48
C LEU A 28 -2.26 0.45 -14.75
N ASP A 29 -2.54 -0.68 -15.36
CA ASP A 29 -2.29 -2.01 -14.79
C ASP A 29 -0.89 -2.22 -14.19
N PRO A 30 0.21 -1.84 -14.87
CA PRO A 30 1.55 -1.99 -14.29
C PRO A 30 1.72 -1.24 -12.97
N TYR A 31 1.17 -0.04 -12.87
CA TYR A 31 1.29 0.79 -11.65
C TYR A 31 0.41 0.29 -10.50
N ILE A 32 -0.75 -0.32 -10.84
CA ILE A 32 -1.59 -1.01 -9.85
C ILE A 32 -0.83 -2.20 -9.28
N ILE A 33 -0.23 -3.02 -10.14
CA ILE A 33 0.54 -4.19 -9.73
C ILE A 33 1.75 -3.77 -8.90
N GLU A 34 2.51 -2.76 -9.33
CA GLU A 34 3.64 -2.25 -8.56
C GLU A 34 3.23 -1.71 -7.18
N ALA A 35 2.14 -0.95 -7.09
CA ALA A 35 1.65 -0.45 -5.81
C ALA A 35 1.22 -1.61 -4.88
N GLN A 36 0.62 -2.64 -5.44
CA GLN A 36 0.19 -3.83 -4.71
C GLN A 36 1.38 -4.65 -4.21
N GLU A 37 2.34 -4.95 -5.09
CA GLU A 37 3.48 -5.83 -4.79
C GLU A 37 4.55 -5.15 -3.92
N LEU A 38 4.71 -3.83 -4.00
CA LEU A 38 5.74 -3.11 -3.29
C LEU A 38 5.17 -2.39 -2.06
N ASP A 39 4.12 -1.57 -2.25
CA ASP A 39 3.66 -0.69 -1.17
C ASP A 39 2.70 -1.43 -0.21
N LEU A 40 1.73 -2.18 -0.74
CA LEU A 40 0.77 -2.89 0.10
C LEU A 40 1.43 -4.10 0.79
N TYR A 41 2.32 -4.81 0.10
CA TYR A 41 3.08 -5.91 0.69
C TYR A 41 3.89 -5.46 1.91
N GLU A 42 4.60 -4.32 1.78
CA GLU A 42 5.37 -3.75 2.90
C GLU A 42 4.45 -3.31 4.05
N LEU A 43 3.29 -2.75 3.72
CA LEU A 43 2.34 -2.25 4.71
C LEU A 43 1.69 -3.38 5.52
N LEU A 44 1.17 -4.41 4.85
CA LEU A 44 0.45 -5.53 5.47
C LEU A 44 1.38 -6.57 6.10
N GLY A 45 2.59 -6.69 5.58
CA GLY A 45 3.48 -7.81 5.88
C GLY A 45 3.11 -9.06 5.10
N LYS A 46 4.04 -10.01 5.05
CA LYS A 46 3.97 -11.19 4.20
C LYS A 46 2.71 -12.04 4.44
N ASP A 47 2.40 -12.32 5.70
CA ASP A 47 1.40 -13.33 6.04
C ASP A 47 -0.02 -12.86 5.69
N LEU A 48 -0.38 -11.61 6.07
CA LEU A 48 -1.67 -11.02 5.72
C LEU A 48 -1.77 -10.76 4.22
N TYR A 49 -0.69 -10.28 3.59
CA TYR A 49 -0.67 -10.05 2.14
C TYR A 49 -0.93 -11.34 1.36
N LEU A 50 -0.23 -12.43 1.67
CA LEU A 50 -0.42 -13.72 1.00
C LEU A 50 -1.84 -14.26 1.23
N LYS A 51 -2.41 -14.02 2.41
CA LYS A 51 -3.78 -14.46 2.72
C LYS A 51 -4.82 -13.82 1.81
N LEU A 52 -4.62 -12.58 1.36
CA LEU A 52 -5.52 -11.92 0.41
C LEU A 52 -5.63 -12.68 -0.93
N PHE A 53 -4.62 -13.47 -1.30
CA PHE A 53 -4.56 -14.20 -2.57
C PHE A 53 -4.80 -15.70 -2.45
N THR A 54 -4.74 -16.28 -1.25
CA THR A 54 -4.72 -17.74 -1.05
C THR A 54 -6.05 -18.41 -1.44
N GLU A 55 -7.17 -17.68 -1.41
CA GLU A 55 -8.50 -18.21 -1.75
C GLU A 55 -9.04 -17.68 -3.07
N VAL A 56 -8.21 -16.98 -3.84
CA VAL A 56 -8.58 -16.65 -5.22
C VAL A 56 -8.32 -17.86 -6.09
N SER A 57 -9.23 -18.83 -6.03
CA SER A 57 -9.20 -19.99 -6.94
C SER A 57 -9.54 -19.49 -8.35
N PRO A 58 -8.65 -19.68 -9.37
CA PRO A 58 -9.01 -19.36 -10.72
C PRO A 58 -9.96 -20.44 -11.28
N PRO A 59 -10.93 -20.16 -12.12
CA PRO A 59 -11.20 -18.91 -12.82
C PRO A 59 -12.66 -18.43 -12.71
N THR A 60 -13.19 -18.25 -11.52
CA THR A 60 -14.55 -17.73 -11.35
C THR A 60 -14.49 -16.26 -10.98
N PHE A 61 -14.80 -15.37 -11.92
CA PHE A 61 -15.12 -13.99 -11.60
C PHE A 61 -16.56 -13.92 -11.09
N PRO A 62 -16.84 -13.13 -10.04
CA PRO A 62 -15.93 -12.23 -9.33
C PRO A 62 -15.05 -12.99 -8.32
N ALA A 63 -13.79 -12.55 -8.22
CA ALA A 63 -12.87 -13.06 -7.22
C ALA A 63 -13.46 -12.88 -5.81
N THR A 64 -13.68 -13.99 -5.11
CA THR A 64 -14.13 -13.92 -3.71
C THR A 64 -12.90 -13.61 -2.86
N TYR A 65 -12.83 -12.39 -2.35
CA TYR A 65 -11.75 -12.00 -1.44
C TYR A 65 -11.96 -12.67 -0.08
N PHE A 66 -10.88 -13.15 0.52
CA PHE A 66 -10.94 -13.74 1.85
C PHE A 66 -11.45 -12.74 2.91
N TYR A 67 -11.01 -11.49 2.78
CA TYR A 67 -11.45 -10.37 3.60
C TYR A 67 -12.10 -9.27 2.74
N PRO A 68 -13.36 -9.42 2.32
CA PRO A 68 -14.01 -8.44 1.43
C PRO A 68 -14.12 -7.05 2.07
N GLU A 69 -14.29 -6.96 3.38
CA GLU A 69 -14.38 -5.69 4.11
C GLU A 69 -13.04 -4.94 4.11
N LEU A 70 -11.93 -5.65 4.16
CA LEU A 70 -10.59 -5.07 4.10
C LEU A 70 -10.33 -4.33 2.80
N LYS A 71 -11.01 -4.73 1.70
CA LYS A 71 -10.90 -4.04 0.41
C LYS A 71 -11.23 -2.55 0.51
N ASN A 72 -12.27 -2.19 1.26
CA ASN A 72 -12.68 -0.80 1.43
C ASN A 72 -11.60 0.05 2.11
N GLU A 73 -10.82 -0.57 2.99
CA GLU A 73 -9.77 0.11 3.74
C GLU A 73 -8.48 0.27 2.93
N TYR A 74 -8.06 -0.76 2.17
CA TYR A 74 -6.82 -0.64 1.38
C TYR A 74 -7.01 0.01 0.01
N ALA A 75 -8.23 0.07 -0.53
CA ALA A 75 -8.48 0.60 -1.87
C ALA A 75 -7.98 2.04 -2.04
N GLY A 76 -8.28 2.90 -1.07
CA GLY A 76 -7.79 4.28 -1.09
C GLY A 76 -6.26 4.38 -1.11
N PHE A 77 -5.58 3.59 -0.28
CA PHE A 77 -4.13 3.51 -0.26
C PHE A 77 -3.56 3.09 -1.62
N LEU A 78 -4.07 1.99 -2.19
CA LEU A 78 -3.60 1.49 -3.49
C LEU A 78 -3.88 2.46 -4.63
N CYS A 79 -5.07 3.09 -4.65
CA CYS A 79 -5.44 4.06 -5.68
C CYS A 79 -4.47 5.25 -5.70
N TYR A 80 -4.14 5.82 -4.55
CA TYR A 80 -3.21 6.95 -4.47
C TYR A 80 -1.76 6.55 -4.73
N SER A 81 -1.32 5.36 -4.29
CA SER A 81 0.01 4.82 -4.57
C SER A 81 0.20 4.56 -6.07
N ALA A 82 -0.75 3.88 -6.72
CA ALA A 82 -0.71 3.63 -8.16
C ALA A 82 -0.75 4.95 -8.96
N TYR A 83 -1.57 5.91 -8.54
CA TYR A 83 -1.63 7.22 -9.18
C TYR A 83 -0.31 8.01 -9.07
N ALA A 84 0.32 8.01 -7.91
CA ALA A 84 1.62 8.65 -7.72
C ALA A 84 2.72 8.02 -8.61
N ARG A 85 2.70 6.68 -8.77
CA ARG A 85 3.60 5.95 -9.67
C ARG A 85 3.33 6.29 -11.13
N LEU A 86 2.07 6.31 -11.55
CA LEU A 86 1.66 6.75 -12.89
C LEU A 86 2.22 8.15 -13.21
N LEU A 87 2.02 9.12 -12.32
CA LEU A 87 2.48 10.48 -12.54
C LEU A 87 4.00 10.57 -12.67
N SER A 88 4.73 9.83 -11.84
CA SER A 88 6.20 9.86 -11.84
C SER A 88 6.81 9.32 -13.14
N GLN A 89 6.13 8.39 -13.82
CA GLN A 89 6.65 7.74 -15.02
C GLN A 89 5.98 8.18 -16.33
N ASN A 90 4.84 8.88 -16.24
CA ASN A 90 4.01 9.16 -17.41
C ASN A 90 4.61 10.16 -18.39
N GLN A 91 5.54 11.01 -17.99
CA GLN A 91 6.19 12.01 -18.86
C GLN A 91 7.33 11.43 -19.69
N THR A 92 7.77 10.23 -19.40
CA THR A 92 8.89 9.59 -20.11
C THR A 92 8.46 8.32 -20.84
N THR A 93 9.17 7.98 -21.89
CA THR A 93 9.02 6.71 -22.59
C THR A 93 10.40 6.15 -22.89
N VAL A 94 10.59 4.86 -22.64
CA VAL A 94 11.80 4.15 -23.03
C VAL A 94 11.65 3.74 -24.51
N THR A 95 12.59 4.13 -25.34
CA THR A 95 12.67 3.78 -26.76
C THR A 95 13.98 3.02 -27.02
N ALA A 96 14.13 2.46 -28.22
CA ALA A 96 15.38 1.82 -28.64
C ALA A 96 16.59 2.75 -28.56
N TYR A 97 16.37 4.05 -28.59
CA TYR A 97 17.42 5.08 -28.55
C TYR A 97 17.63 5.72 -27.18
N GLY A 98 16.89 5.26 -26.15
CA GLY A 98 16.99 5.76 -24.78
C GLY A 98 15.65 6.24 -24.20
N VAL A 99 15.76 6.95 -23.06
CA VAL A 99 14.60 7.55 -22.39
C VAL A 99 14.32 8.91 -23.01
N VAL A 100 13.10 9.08 -23.52
CA VAL A 100 12.66 10.33 -24.16
C VAL A 100 11.46 10.90 -23.43
N SER A 101 11.35 12.24 -23.41
CA SER A 101 10.18 12.93 -22.90
C SER A 101 9.04 12.87 -23.92
N LYS A 102 7.83 12.58 -23.45
CA LYS A 102 6.62 12.60 -24.29
C LYS A 102 6.25 14.06 -24.56
N LYS A 103 6.32 14.46 -25.82
CA LYS A 103 5.83 15.76 -26.28
C LYS A 103 4.83 15.53 -27.41
N THR A 104 3.69 16.18 -27.34
CA THR A 104 2.68 16.18 -28.42
C THR A 104 2.46 17.60 -28.89
N ASP A 105 2.08 17.75 -30.14
CA ASP A 105 1.85 19.08 -30.77
C ASP A 105 0.63 19.80 -30.17
N PHE A 106 -0.21 19.07 -29.41
CA PHE A 106 -1.48 19.57 -28.87
C PHE A 106 -1.50 19.74 -27.34
N SER A 107 -0.42 19.38 -26.64
CA SER A 107 -0.35 19.57 -25.20
C SER A 107 1.07 19.80 -24.72
N ASP A 108 1.23 20.82 -23.90
CA ASP A 108 2.48 21.08 -23.21
C ASP A 108 2.69 20.12 -22.04
N LEU A 109 3.93 19.78 -21.78
CA LEU A 109 4.29 19.03 -20.57
C LEU A 109 4.00 19.87 -19.33
N VAL A 110 3.47 19.22 -18.31
CA VAL A 110 3.31 19.87 -17.02
C VAL A 110 4.69 20.28 -16.49
N PRO A 111 4.87 21.55 -16.07
CA PRO A 111 6.14 21.99 -15.48
C PRO A 111 6.56 21.10 -14.31
N GLU A 112 7.83 20.73 -14.26
CA GLU A 112 8.38 19.80 -13.27
C GLU A 112 8.01 20.15 -11.81
N PRO A 113 8.08 21.43 -11.36
CA PRO A 113 7.68 21.78 -9.99
C PRO A 113 6.21 21.49 -9.69
N THR A 114 5.32 21.65 -10.66
CA THR A 114 3.87 21.38 -10.53
C THR A 114 3.63 19.88 -10.47
N LEU A 115 4.30 19.11 -11.34
CA LEU A 115 4.24 17.66 -11.33
C LEU A 115 4.71 17.10 -9.97
N GLN A 116 5.85 17.56 -9.47
CA GLN A 116 6.40 17.11 -8.19
C GLN A 116 5.46 17.43 -7.02
N ARG A 117 4.82 18.60 -7.01
CA ARG A 117 3.80 18.92 -6.00
C ARG A 117 2.62 17.96 -6.06
N THR A 118 2.15 17.61 -7.26
CA THR A 118 1.03 16.68 -7.46
C THR A 118 1.40 15.27 -7.00
N ILE A 119 2.61 14.80 -7.31
CA ILE A 119 3.14 13.50 -6.85
C ILE A 119 3.22 13.49 -5.31
N GLN A 120 3.78 14.53 -4.69
CA GLN A 120 3.89 14.62 -3.23
C GLN A 120 2.51 14.66 -2.55
N ALA A 121 1.55 15.39 -3.12
CA ALA A 121 0.18 15.40 -2.62
C ALA A 121 -0.48 14.01 -2.69
N ALA A 122 -0.26 13.28 -3.80
CA ALA A 122 -0.77 11.91 -3.94
C ALA A 122 -0.13 10.96 -2.92
N ARG A 123 1.20 11.04 -2.74
CA ARG A 123 1.92 10.26 -1.71
C ARG A 123 1.45 10.59 -0.29
N GLY A 124 1.24 11.87 0.01
CA GLY A 124 0.68 12.30 1.30
C GLY A 124 -0.69 11.70 1.56
N SER A 125 -1.58 11.70 0.55
CA SER A 125 -2.89 11.04 0.65
C SER A 125 -2.75 9.53 0.86
N ALA A 126 -1.85 8.86 0.13
CA ALA A 126 -1.58 7.44 0.34
C ALA A 126 -1.14 7.15 1.79
N GLN A 127 -0.25 7.97 2.36
CA GLN A 127 0.20 7.80 3.75
C GLN A 127 -0.94 7.96 4.77
N GLU A 128 -1.87 8.89 4.55
CA GLU A 128 -3.05 9.03 5.43
C GLU A 128 -3.98 7.81 5.35
N TYR A 129 -4.20 7.26 4.14
CA TYR A 129 -4.94 6.00 3.99
C TYR A 129 -4.19 4.81 4.60
N ALA A 130 -2.85 4.77 4.49
CA ALA A 130 -2.03 3.76 5.15
C ALA A 130 -2.20 3.79 6.68
N LYS A 131 -2.19 4.97 7.30
CA LYS A 131 -2.45 5.12 8.74
C LYS A 131 -3.82 4.59 9.13
N ARG A 132 -4.86 4.97 8.38
CA ARG A 132 -6.23 4.48 8.63
C ARG A 132 -6.32 2.97 8.54
N LEU A 133 -5.68 2.37 7.52
CA LEU A 133 -5.62 0.92 7.35
C LEU A 133 -4.90 0.24 8.53
N ILE A 134 -3.78 0.79 8.97
CA ILE A 134 -3.05 0.28 10.15
C ILE A 134 -3.91 0.37 11.41
N ASP A 135 -4.57 1.49 11.64
CA ASP A 135 -5.44 1.69 12.80
C ASP A 135 -6.62 0.72 12.76
N PHE A 136 -7.26 0.54 11.59
CA PHE A 136 -8.32 -0.45 11.38
C PHE A 136 -7.85 -1.88 11.69
N LEU A 137 -6.69 -2.29 11.18
CA LEU A 137 -6.13 -3.62 11.43
C LEU A 137 -5.74 -3.84 12.90
N ASN A 138 -5.23 -2.81 13.57
CA ASN A 138 -4.92 -2.89 15.00
C ASN A 138 -6.18 -3.00 15.85
N ASP A 139 -7.25 -2.26 15.52
CA ASP A 139 -8.53 -2.32 16.21
C ASP A 139 -9.25 -3.68 16.00
N ASN A 140 -9.03 -4.31 14.83
CA ASN A 140 -9.66 -5.57 14.42
C ASN A 140 -8.67 -6.76 14.39
N SER A 141 -7.60 -6.70 15.17
CA SER A 141 -6.54 -7.72 15.14
C SER A 141 -7.01 -9.15 15.48
N GLU A 142 -8.14 -9.31 16.17
CA GLU A 142 -8.76 -10.60 16.41
C GLU A 142 -9.37 -11.22 15.15
N THR A 143 -9.83 -10.39 14.22
CA THR A 143 -10.39 -10.81 12.92
C THR A 143 -9.28 -11.10 11.90
N TYR A 144 -8.14 -10.43 12.04
CA TYR A 144 -6.99 -10.54 11.14
C TYR A 144 -5.75 -11.06 11.88
N PRO A 145 -5.73 -12.34 12.28
CA PRO A 145 -4.63 -12.90 13.08
C PRO A 145 -3.28 -12.84 12.38
N GLU A 146 -3.24 -12.87 11.04
CA GLU A 146 -2.01 -12.75 10.27
C GLU A 146 -1.36 -11.36 10.41
N TRP A 147 -2.12 -10.34 10.82
CA TRP A 147 -1.62 -9.00 11.09
C TRP A 147 -0.67 -8.95 12.30
N LEU A 148 -0.84 -9.84 13.27
CA LEU A 148 0.00 -9.88 14.49
C LEU A 148 1.49 -10.11 14.19
N GLY A 149 1.82 -10.74 13.06
CA GLY A 149 3.19 -10.95 12.57
C GLY A 149 3.78 -9.76 11.81
N SER A 150 3.00 -8.74 11.52
CA SER A 150 3.45 -7.55 10.79
C SER A 150 4.35 -6.65 11.64
N CYS A 151 5.39 -6.07 11.04
CA CYS A 151 6.22 -5.05 11.68
C CYS A 151 5.45 -3.76 12.01
N ASN A 152 4.31 -3.54 11.38
CA ASN A 152 3.41 -2.41 11.62
C ASN A 152 2.39 -2.66 12.73
N TYR A 153 2.30 -3.88 13.24
CA TYR A 153 1.43 -4.19 14.36
C TYR A 153 1.90 -3.49 15.65
N ARG A 154 1.04 -2.67 16.23
CA ARG A 154 1.39 -1.86 17.42
C ARG A 154 0.91 -2.44 18.73
N GLY A 155 0.25 -3.61 18.70
CA GLY A 155 -0.44 -4.14 19.87
C GLY A 155 -1.68 -3.32 20.25
N ARG A 156 -2.62 -3.93 20.96
CA ARG A 156 -3.80 -3.23 21.47
C ARG A 156 -3.35 -2.24 22.53
N ILE A 157 -3.34 -0.95 22.25
CA ILE A 157 -3.26 0.09 23.28
C ILE A 157 -4.60 0.04 24.00
N ASN A 158 -4.62 -0.51 25.23
CA ASN A 158 -5.82 -0.45 26.05
C ASN A 158 -6.21 1.02 26.21
N LYS A 159 -7.40 1.39 25.72
CA LYS A 159 -7.98 2.75 25.84
C LYS A 159 -8.15 3.20 27.30
N THR A 160 -7.84 2.36 28.27
CA THR A 160 -7.84 2.63 29.71
C THR A 160 -6.55 3.27 30.23
N GLY A 161 -5.68 3.78 29.37
CA GLY A 161 -4.53 4.60 29.78
C GLY A 161 -3.41 3.89 30.54
N THR A 162 -3.48 2.58 30.69
CA THR A 162 -2.39 1.80 31.30
C THR A 162 -1.52 1.23 30.19
N ALA A 163 -0.44 1.94 29.85
CA ALA A 163 0.62 1.38 29.03
C ALA A 163 1.20 0.16 29.81
N TYR A 164 0.87 -1.03 29.36
CA TYR A 164 1.59 -2.22 29.79
C TYR A 164 2.95 -2.17 29.11
N LEU A 165 3.88 -1.48 29.74
CA LEU A 165 5.30 -1.66 29.48
C LEU A 165 5.59 -3.11 29.85
N GLY A 166 5.62 -4.00 28.85
CA GLY A 166 6.10 -5.35 29.02
C GLY A 166 7.43 -5.28 29.74
N SER A 167 7.45 -5.82 30.96
CA SER A 167 8.62 -5.90 31.79
C SER A 167 9.76 -6.53 30.99
N VAL A 168 10.69 -5.72 30.51
CA VAL A 168 12.00 -6.18 30.15
C VAL A 168 12.62 -6.61 31.47
N ARG A 169 12.53 -7.90 31.78
CA ARG A 169 13.34 -8.53 32.82
C ARG A 169 14.79 -8.43 32.39
N GLY A 170 15.36 -7.26 32.64
CA GLY A 170 16.80 -7.10 32.66
C GLY A 170 17.34 -8.01 33.75
N ASN A 171 18.03 -9.06 33.34
CA ASN A 171 18.80 -9.92 34.21
C ASN A 171 19.93 -9.05 34.81
N ARG A 172 19.62 -8.37 35.93
CA ARG A 172 20.68 -7.74 36.75
C ARG A 172 21.36 -8.86 37.46
N SER A 173 22.49 -9.32 36.90
CA SER A 173 23.50 -10.04 37.65
C SER A 173 23.96 -9.15 38.80
N ILE A 174 23.58 -9.55 40.01
CA ILE A 174 24.03 -8.95 41.25
C ILE A 174 25.53 -9.31 41.35
N PHE A 175 26.41 -8.40 40.97
CA PHE A 175 27.81 -8.49 41.37
C PHE A 175 27.87 -8.22 42.88
N ASN A 176 27.94 -9.30 43.64
CA ASN A 176 28.26 -9.29 45.06
C ASN A 176 29.74 -8.93 45.17
N ARG A 177 30.06 -7.68 45.51
CA ARG A 177 31.38 -7.30 46.05
C ARG A 177 31.27 -7.33 47.56
N ASN A 178 31.61 -8.42 48.14
CA ASN A 178 32.10 -8.47 49.50
C ASN A 178 33.38 -9.31 49.45
N ASN A 179 34.46 -8.70 49.87
CA ASN A 179 35.46 -9.14 50.79
C ASN A 179 36.87 -8.67 50.41
N PHE A 180 37.39 -7.96 51.37
CA PHE A 180 38.77 -7.64 51.74
C PHE A 180 39.51 -6.64 50.90
#